data_1c2ec0319dd02b3726e723004f1e341b
#
_entry.id   1c2ec0319dd02b3726e723004f1e341b
#
_cell.length_a   1.000
_cell.length_b   1.000
_cell.length_c   1.000
_cell.angle_alpha   90.00
_cell.angle_beta   90.00
_cell.angle_gamma   90.00
#
_symmetry.space_group_name_H-M   'P 1'
#
loop_
_entity.id
_entity.type
_entity.pdbx_description
1 polymer ?
#
loop_
_entity_poly.entity_id
_entity_poly.type
_entity_poly.pdbx_seq_one_letter_code
_entity_poly.pdbx_strand_id
1 'polypeptide(L)'
;MAISAHRTSGFEPVVDQTLRQTPEVTITGYADPRFDQVVQTFVDNFIHRGEVGASLCILAGSETLVDIYAGTAIDGATPWTRDTVSVVHSCTKAAVALCLLKLIDEGKVDLHEEVRRYWPQYAQNGKEATSVRMLLDHSAGLPALRQKLEPGAFLNWDHMVDLLAAEPPFWSPGSRHGYQMTTFGWLVGEVVRQVSGMSLGQYFKTHFASPLNLDFWIGMPGEEMHRVTPLRGAKPVRGEAVPAFTKGLLADPNGIPALAFFNTGKFRADEPASYRAEFGAGGGLTHGRGLARLFAPLAVGGTLGERTYFSKSAIEQMSKTWVAGADQTLCMPSRFGLGLMKSMDNTHRPSGAFESCVIGHTAFGHAGAGGSLGFADPTFGFSFGYTMNQMGPGILLNERGQALVDATYGVFGAARAEAGDYRA
;
A
#
# COMPACT_ATOMS: atom_id res chain seq x y z
N MET A 1 -6.89 -35.47 -24.88
CA MET A 1 -7.06 -34.03 -24.65
C MET A 1 -7.43 -33.81 -23.21
N ALA A 2 -6.49 -33.45 -22.35
CA ALA A 2 -6.77 -33.16 -20.93
C ALA A 2 -7.15 -31.67 -20.82
N ILE A 3 -8.40 -31.41 -20.52
CA ILE A 3 -8.88 -30.05 -20.20
C ILE A 3 -8.30 -29.73 -18.81
N SER A 4 -7.33 -28.81 -18.81
CA SER A 4 -6.80 -28.23 -17.57
C SER A 4 -7.95 -27.55 -16.83
N ALA A 5 -8.30 -28.11 -15.67
CA ALA A 5 -9.23 -27.48 -14.76
C ALA A 5 -8.59 -26.20 -14.22
N HIS A 6 -8.88 -25.05 -14.84
CA HIS A 6 -8.64 -23.75 -14.24
C HIS A 6 -9.48 -23.68 -12.97
N ARG A 7 -8.81 -23.77 -11.81
CA ARG A 7 -9.42 -23.43 -10.52
C ARG A 7 -9.92 -22.00 -10.62
N THR A 8 -11.22 -21.82 -10.61
CA THR A 8 -11.86 -20.49 -10.61
C THR A 8 -11.40 -19.74 -9.38
N SER A 9 -10.86 -18.56 -9.58
CA SER A 9 -10.30 -17.66 -8.55
C SER A 9 -11.32 -17.12 -7.54
N GLY A 10 -12.55 -17.57 -7.55
CA GLY A 10 -13.64 -17.08 -6.73
C GLY A 10 -14.19 -15.69 -7.11
N PHE A 11 -13.54 -14.96 -8.02
CA PHE A 11 -14.06 -13.68 -8.52
C PHE A 11 -14.86 -13.87 -9.79
N GLU A 12 -15.99 -13.13 -9.90
CA GLU A 12 -16.84 -13.15 -11.06
C GLU A 12 -16.14 -12.51 -12.28
N PRO A 13 -16.16 -13.17 -13.44
CA PRO A 13 -15.59 -12.61 -14.65
C PRO A 13 -16.46 -11.44 -15.15
N VAL A 14 -15.84 -10.36 -15.59
CA VAL A 14 -16.52 -9.24 -16.25
C VAL A 14 -16.02 -9.08 -17.67
N VAL A 15 -16.91 -8.57 -18.54
CA VAL A 15 -16.60 -8.29 -19.94
C VAL A 15 -16.31 -6.81 -20.11
N ASP A 16 -15.18 -6.50 -20.73
CA ASP A 16 -14.79 -5.13 -21.04
C ASP A 16 -15.71 -4.52 -22.10
N GLN A 17 -16.14 -3.30 -21.82
CA GLN A 17 -16.88 -2.47 -22.75
C GLN A 17 -16.41 -1.01 -22.63
N THR A 18 -16.65 -0.21 -23.66
CA THR A 18 -16.45 1.24 -23.56
C THR A 18 -17.58 1.84 -22.75
N LEU A 19 -17.24 2.39 -21.58
CA LEU A 19 -18.22 2.98 -20.65
C LEU A 19 -18.42 4.47 -20.93
N ARG A 20 -17.35 5.19 -21.24
CA ARG A 20 -17.34 6.61 -21.59
C ARG A 20 -16.29 6.88 -22.65
N GLN A 21 -16.59 7.84 -23.52
CA GLN A 21 -15.65 8.35 -24.51
C GLN A 21 -15.75 9.87 -24.57
N THR A 22 -14.64 10.54 -24.35
CA THR A 22 -14.46 11.99 -24.50
C THR A 22 -13.31 12.25 -25.49
N PRO A 23 -13.09 13.48 -25.94
CA PRO A 23 -11.91 13.81 -26.74
C PRO A 23 -10.59 13.48 -26.05
N GLU A 24 -10.56 13.55 -24.71
CA GLU A 24 -9.36 13.39 -23.89
C GLU A 24 -9.08 11.93 -23.50
N VAL A 25 -10.16 11.13 -23.28
CA VAL A 25 -10.00 9.77 -22.76
C VAL A 25 -11.16 8.84 -23.11
N THR A 26 -10.85 7.58 -23.32
CA THR A 26 -11.81 6.47 -23.39
C THR A 26 -11.68 5.60 -22.14
N ILE A 27 -12.77 5.44 -21.40
CA ILE A 27 -12.82 4.55 -20.23
C ILE A 27 -13.31 3.19 -20.68
N THR A 28 -12.52 2.17 -20.40
CA THR A 28 -12.79 0.76 -20.74
C THR A 28 -12.90 -0.07 -19.47
N GLY A 29 -13.74 -1.10 -19.50
CA GLY A 29 -13.92 -2.06 -18.42
C GLY A 29 -15.36 -2.33 -18.09
N TYR A 30 -15.66 -2.52 -16.81
CA TYR A 30 -17.01 -2.79 -16.27
C TYR A 30 -17.30 -1.86 -15.08
N ALA A 31 -18.55 -1.39 -15.02
CA ALA A 31 -19.08 -0.74 -13.83
C ALA A 31 -20.57 -1.06 -13.68
N ASP A 32 -20.99 -1.42 -12.47
CA ASP A 32 -22.41 -1.49 -12.10
C ASP A 32 -23.03 -0.08 -12.27
N PRO A 33 -24.25 0.05 -12.84
CA PRO A 33 -24.88 1.36 -13.07
C PRO A 33 -24.99 2.26 -11.84
N ARG A 34 -25.05 1.71 -10.64
CA ARG A 34 -25.03 2.48 -9.38
C ARG A 34 -23.75 3.30 -9.19
N PHE A 35 -22.66 2.89 -9.84
CA PHE A 35 -21.34 3.52 -9.75
C PHE A 35 -21.06 4.53 -10.88
N ASP A 36 -22.09 5.00 -11.58
CA ASP A 36 -21.95 5.96 -12.68
C ASP A 36 -21.18 7.23 -12.25
N GLN A 37 -21.43 7.73 -11.03
CA GLN A 37 -20.71 8.88 -10.48
C GLN A 37 -19.21 8.57 -10.25
N VAL A 38 -18.85 7.34 -9.88
CA VAL A 38 -17.44 6.93 -9.74
C VAL A 38 -16.76 6.91 -11.10
N VAL A 39 -17.44 6.40 -12.14
CA VAL A 39 -16.94 6.43 -13.54
C VAL A 39 -16.75 7.87 -14.00
N GLN A 40 -17.72 8.77 -13.74
CA GLN A 40 -17.58 10.19 -14.08
C GLN A 40 -16.40 10.85 -13.35
N THR A 41 -16.22 10.56 -12.05
CA THR A 41 -15.09 11.07 -11.27
C THR A 41 -13.75 10.57 -11.82
N PHE A 42 -13.70 9.34 -12.33
CA PHE A 42 -12.51 8.79 -13.00
C PHE A 42 -12.21 9.51 -14.32
N VAL A 43 -13.23 9.85 -15.12
CA VAL A 43 -13.11 10.73 -16.31
C VAL A 43 -12.55 12.10 -15.92
N ASP A 44 -13.10 12.72 -14.87
CA ASP A 44 -12.70 14.04 -14.40
C ASP A 44 -11.22 14.09 -13.95
N ASN A 45 -10.66 12.97 -13.49
CA ASN A 45 -9.24 12.87 -13.18
C ASN A 45 -8.38 13.10 -14.44
N PHE A 46 -8.78 12.58 -15.60
CA PHE A 46 -8.07 12.80 -16.86
C PHE A 46 -8.24 14.22 -17.39
N ILE A 47 -9.45 14.75 -17.33
CA ILE A 47 -9.78 16.07 -17.90
C ILE A 47 -9.24 17.22 -17.01
N HIS A 48 -9.39 17.10 -15.68
CA HIS A 48 -9.20 18.23 -14.76
C HIS A 48 -8.05 18.07 -13.78
N ARG A 49 -7.60 16.83 -13.47
CA ARG A 49 -6.62 16.56 -12.40
C ARG A 49 -5.31 15.95 -12.91
N GLY A 50 -5.09 15.97 -14.26
CA GLY A 50 -3.81 15.61 -14.86
C GLY A 50 -3.45 14.12 -14.75
N GLU A 51 -4.45 13.23 -14.73
CA GLU A 51 -4.24 11.80 -14.89
C GLU A 51 -3.69 11.49 -16.29
N VAL A 52 -2.88 10.42 -16.42
CA VAL A 52 -2.29 10.00 -17.70
C VAL A 52 -2.66 8.57 -18.04
N GLY A 53 -2.42 7.65 -17.13
CA GLY A 53 -2.85 6.27 -17.21
C GLY A 53 -3.18 5.77 -15.82
N ALA A 54 -4.32 5.06 -15.68
CA ALA A 54 -4.80 4.60 -14.38
C ALA A 54 -5.73 3.39 -14.50
N SER A 55 -5.88 2.67 -13.38
CA SER A 55 -6.91 1.65 -13.20
C SER A 55 -7.55 1.75 -11.82
N LEU A 56 -8.85 1.46 -11.77
CA LEU A 56 -9.67 1.44 -10.55
C LEU A 56 -10.46 0.14 -10.48
N CYS A 57 -10.49 -0.49 -9.31
CA CYS A 57 -11.34 -1.64 -9.06
C CYS A 57 -12.00 -1.54 -7.68
N ILE A 58 -13.29 -1.87 -7.62
CA ILE A 58 -14.10 -1.93 -6.40
C ILE A 58 -14.83 -3.27 -6.39
N LEU A 59 -14.71 -4.02 -5.30
CA LEU A 59 -15.32 -5.33 -5.14
C LEU A 59 -16.18 -5.39 -3.87
N ALA A 60 -17.30 -6.11 -3.93
CA ALA A 60 -18.05 -6.54 -2.75
C ALA A 60 -17.88 -8.06 -2.61
N GLY A 61 -16.92 -8.47 -1.78
CA GLY A 61 -16.50 -9.87 -1.74
C GLY A 61 -15.95 -10.34 -3.10
N SER A 62 -16.63 -11.32 -3.73
CA SER A 62 -16.27 -11.81 -5.08
C SER A 62 -16.93 -11.04 -6.22
N GLU A 63 -17.96 -10.26 -5.94
CA GLU A 63 -18.69 -9.47 -6.93
C GLU A 63 -17.86 -8.26 -7.36
N THR A 64 -17.74 -8.08 -8.68
CA THR A 64 -17.10 -6.90 -9.25
C THR A 64 -18.11 -5.78 -9.42
N LEU A 65 -17.94 -4.68 -8.68
CA LEU A 65 -18.77 -3.48 -8.79
C LEU A 65 -18.21 -2.50 -9.81
N VAL A 66 -16.85 -2.33 -9.81
CA VAL A 66 -16.11 -1.52 -10.78
C VAL A 66 -14.80 -2.21 -11.10
N ASP A 67 -14.43 -2.30 -12.37
CA ASP A 67 -13.10 -2.71 -12.84
C ASP A 67 -12.82 -1.97 -14.15
N ILE A 68 -12.24 -0.77 -14.05
CA ILE A 68 -12.05 0.16 -15.17
C ILE A 68 -10.60 0.61 -15.29
N TYR A 69 -10.21 0.92 -16.51
CA TYR A 69 -8.89 1.45 -16.82
C TYR A 69 -8.96 2.42 -18.00
N ALA A 70 -7.98 3.31 -18.11
CA ALA A 70 -7.92 4.30 -19.18
C ALA A 70 -6.56 4.94 -19.32
N GLY A 71 -6.38 5.66 -20.42
CA GLY A 71 -5.23 6.49 -20.69
C GLY A 71 -4.07 5.74 -21.34
N THR A 72 -2.84 6.20 -21.08
CA THR A 72 -1.65 5.70 -21.76
C THR A 72 -0.49 5.51 -20.77
N ALA A 73 0.55 4.80 -21.21
CA ALA A 73 1.86 4.86 -20.57
C ALA A 73 2.42 6.30 -20.66
N ILE A 74 3.55 6.53 -20.00
CA ILE A 74 4.19 7.86 -19.92
C ILE A 74 4.61 8.43 -21.29
N ASP A 75 4.84 7.56 -22.27
CA ASP A 75 5.17 7.94 -23.64
C ASP A 75 4.02 8.63 -24.40
N GLY A 76 2.79 8.54 -23.86
CA GLY A 76 1.58 9.09 -24.46
C GLY A 76 1.07 8.30 -25.69
N ALA A 77 1.72 7.21 -26.06
CA ALA A 77 1.43 6.42 -27.25
C ALA A 77 0.97 4.99 -26.91
N THR A 78 1.62 4.33 -25.94
CA THR A 78 1.27 2.98 -25.52
C THR A 78 -0.01 3.00 -24.68
N PRO A 79 -1.12 2.35 -25.11
CA PRO A 79 -2.35 2.36 -24.35
C PRO A 79 -2.18 1.70 -22.97
N TRP A 80 -2.82 2.25 -21.94
CA TRP A 80 -3.04 1.53 -20.69
C TRP A 80 -4.08 0.44 -20.93
N THR A 81 -3.74 -0.78 -20.59
CA THR A 81 -4.60 -1.95 -20.77
C THR A 81 -5.04 -2.52 -19.43
N ARG A 82 -5.92 -3.51 -19.48
CA ARG A 82 -6.37 -4.26 -18.30
C ARG A 82 -5.21 -4.88 -17.51
N ASP A 83 -4.14 -5.26 -18.21
CA ASP A 83 -2.99 -5.98 -17.66
C ASP A 83 -1.78 -5.10 -17.38
N THR A 84 -1.90 -3.79 -17.63
CA THR A 84 -0.86 -2.82 -17.30
C THR A 84 -0.68 -2.71 -15.80
N VAL A 85 0.56 -2.84 -15.34
CA VAL A 85 0.93 -2.70 -13.93
C VAL A 85 1.90 -1.55 -13.72
N SER A 86 1.92 -1.01 -12.52
CA SER A 86 2.86 0.02 -12.10
C SER A 86 3.40 -0.25 -10.69
N VAL A 87 4.49 0.40 -10.31
CA VAL A 87 4.97 0.40 -8.93
C VAL A 87 3.95 1.11 -8.05
N VAL A 88 3.50 0.45 -6.98
CA VAL A 88 2.48 1.01 -6.07
C VAL A 88 3.05 1.55 -4.76
N HIS A 89 4.38 1.72 -4.74
CA HIS A 89 5.07 2.23 -3.56
C HIS A 89 4.54 1.61 -2.25
N SER A 90 4.17 2.44 -1.29
CA SER A 90 3.83 1.99 0.07
C SER A 90 2.57 1.13 0.18
N CYS A 91 1.74 0.98 -0.87
CA CYS A 91 0.72 -0.06 -0.89
C CYS A 91 1.32 -1.47 -0.69
N THR A 92 2.60 -1.65 -1.04
CA THR A 92 3.38 -2.87 -0.79
C THR A 92 3.41 -3.25 0.69
N LYS A 93 3.46 -2.26 1.60
CA LYS A 93 3.52 -2.51 3.05
C LYS A 93 2.33 -3.29 3.56
N ALA A 94 1.14 -3.02 3.00
CA ALA A 94 -0.05 -3.79 3.38
C ALA A 94 0.12 -5.27 3.02
N ALA A 95 0.63 -5.60 1.83
CA ALA A 95 0.90 -6.98 1.44
C ALA A 95 1.90 -7.65 2.39
N VAL A 96 2.95 -6.93 2.78
CA VAL A 96 3.96 -7.41 3.75
C VAL A 96 3.36 -7.61 5.14
N ALA A 97 2.57 -6.63 5.62
CA ALA A 97 1.88 -6.74 6.90
C ALA A 97 0.95 -7.97 6.94
N LEU A 98 0.18 -8.21 5.86
CA LEU A 98 -0.69 -9.38 5.75
C LEU A 98 0.08 -10.70 5.82
N CYS A 99 1.32 -10.77 5.31
CA CYS A 99 2.16 -11.96 5.45
C CYS A 99 2.46 -12.29 6.92
N LEU A 100 2.86 -11.30 7.71
CA LEU A 100 3.13 -11.50 9.13
C LEU A 100 1.84 -11.72 9.94
N LEU A 101 0.78 -10.96 9.64
CA LEU A 101 -0.53 -11.12 10.28
C LEU A 101 -1.13 -12.50 10.02
N LYS A 102 -0.86 -13.12 8.87
CA LYS A 102 -1.23 -14.51 8.58
C LYS A 102 -0.53 -15.49 9.52
N LEU A 103 0.77 -15.32 9.74
CA LEU A 103 1.52 -16.15 10.70
C LEU A 103 1.03 -15.94 12.15
N ILE A 104 0.60 -14.73 12.48
CA ILE A 104 0.02 -14.41 13.80
C ILE A 104 -1.35 -15.09 13.95
N ASP A 105 -2.21 -14.98 12.96
CA ASP A 105 -3.56 -15.58 12.96
C ASP A 105 -3.49 -17.13 13.01
N GLU A 106 -2.44 -17.71 12.43
CA GLU A 106 -2.15 -19.15 12.49
C GLU A 106 -1.47 -19.58 13.82
N GLY A 107 -1.21 -18.68 14.75
CA GLY A 107 -0.55 -18.95 16.02
C GLY A 107 0.94 -19.30 15.92
N LYS A 108 1.58 -19.07 14.76
CA LYS A 108 3.02 -19.30 14.54
C LYS A 108 3.88 -18.17 15.08
N VAL A 109 3.31 -16.97 15.19
CA VAL A 109 3.93 -15.77 15.75
C VAL A 109 2.95 -15.17 16.76
N ASP A 110 3.46 -14.79 17.95
CA ASP A 110 2.69 -14.01 18.92
C ASP A 110 2.97 -12.52 18.68
N LEU A 111 1.90 -11.72 18.55
CA LEU A 111 1.96 -10.28 18.33
C LEU A 111 2.72 -9.53 19.44
N HIS A 112 2.63 -10.03 20.68
CA HIS A 112 3.21 -9.40 21.87
C HIS A 112 4.55 -10.00 22.30
N GLU A 113 4.98 -11.09 21.65
CA GLU A 113 6.27 -11.71 21.92
C GLU A 113 7.41 -10.81 21.39
N GLU A 114 8.57 -10.94 21.99
CA GLU A 114 9.78 -10.22 21.57
C GLU A 114 10.28 -10.72 20.21
N VAL A 115 10.69 -9.79 19.33
CA VAL A 115 11.21 -10.08 17.99
C VAL A 115 12.36 -11.09 18.03
N ARG A 116 13.22 -11.04 19.07
CA ARG A 116 14.38 -11.94 19.24
C ARG A 116 14.02 -13.42 19.31
N ARG A 117 12.78 -13.75 19.66
CA ARG A 117 12.31 -15.14 19.65
C ARG A 117 12.32 -15.73 18.22
N TYR A 118 12.06 -14.89 17.26
CA TYR A 118 11.97 -15.27 15.84
C TYR A 118 13.22 -14.87 15.06
N TRP A 119 13.85 -13.75 15.43
CA TRP A 119 15.04 -13.18 14.83
C TRP A 119 16.04 -12.79 15.94
N PRO A 120 16.88 -13.76 16.43
CA PRO A 120 17.76 -13.54 17.59
C PRO A 120 18.76 -12.39 17.41
N GLN A 121 19.30 -12.20 16.19
CA GLN A 121 20.28 -11.17 15.88
C GLN A 121 19.74 -9.74 16.04
N TYR A 122 18.41 -9.58 16.04
CA TYR A 122 17.76 -8.29 16.25
C TYR A 122 17.99 -7.73 17.66
N ALA A 123 18.14 -8.60 18.66
CA ALA A 123 18.21 -8.22 20.07
C ALA A 123 19.59 -7.67 20.47
N GLN A 124 19.91 -6.47 19.99
CA GLN A 124 21.11 -5.74 20.34
C GLN A 124 20.86 -4.24 20.33
N ASN A 125 21.78 -3.49 20.98
CA ASN A 125 21.79 -2.03 20.98
C ASN A 125 20.49 -1.38 21.51
N GLY A 126 19.85 -1.98 22.53
CA GLY A 126 18.64 -1.45 23.18
C GLY A 126 17.32 -1.87 22.52
N LYS A 127 17.33 -2.93 21.71
CA LYS A 127 16.14 -3.47 21.04
C LYS A 127 15.62 -4.78 21.64
N GLU A 128 16.20 -5.26 22.72
CA GLU A 128 15.94 -6.58 23.31
C GLU A 128 14.47 -6.80 23.65
N ALA A 129 13.76 -5.74 24.09
CA ALA A 129 12.35 -5.78 24.47
C ALA A 129 11.39 -5.34 23.35
N THR A 130 11.87 -5.23 22.11
CA THR A 130 10.99 -4.88 20.98
C THR A 130 10.05 -6.04 20.69
N SER A 131 8.73 -5.81 20.77
CA SER A 131 7.73 -6.80 20.39
C SER A 131 7.45 -6.81 18.88
N VAL A 132 6.92 -7.91 18.37
CA VAL A 132 6.46 -8.03 16.97
C VAL A 132 5.46 -6.94 16.60
N ARG A 133 4.55 -6.58 17.52
CA ARG A 133 3.62 -5.47 17.37
C ARG A 133 4.33 -4.16 17.00
N MET A 134 5.44 -3.86 17.67
CA MET A 134 6.17 -2.61 17.45
C MET A 134 6.81 -2.51 16.06
N LEU A 135 7.08 -3.64 15.39
CA LEU A 135 7.49 -3.64 13.98
C LEU A 135 6.31 -3.24 13.07
N LEU A 136 5.11 -3.76 13.38
CA LEU A 136 3.92 -3.52 12.57
C LEU A 136 3.35 -2.11 12.75
N ASP A 137 3.32 -1.58 13.99
CA ASP A 137 2.69 -0.29 14.29
C ASP A 137 3.66 0.91 14.18
N HIS A 138 4.84 0.70 13.61
CA HIS A 138 5.88 1.72 13.43
C HIS A 138 6.46 2.30 14.72
N SER A 139 6.37 1.60 15.86
CA SER A 139 6.90 2.09 17.13
C SER A 139 8.24 1.47 17.54
N ALA A 140 8.84 0.59 16.71
CA ALA A 140 10.09 -0.09 16.99
C ALA A 140 11.34 0.82 17.08
N GLY A 141 11.23 2.09 16.69
CA GLY A 141 12.37 3.04 16.74
C GLY A 141 13.37 2.90 15.60
N LEU A 142 13.02 2.21 14.51
CA LEU A 142 13.89 1.99 13.35
C LEU A 142 13.32 2.56 12.04
N PRO A 143 13.03 3.86 11.95
CA PRO A 143 12.48 4.46 10.74
C PRO A 143 13.51 4.61 9.61
N ALA A 144 14.79 4.57 9.92
CA ALA A 144 15.91 4.81 9.01
C ALA A 144 17.19 4.10 9.50
N LEU A 145 18.26 4.19 8.73
CA LEU A 145 19.63 3.83 9.09
C LEU A 145 20.48 5.09 9.15
N ARG A 146 21.35 5.22 10.17
CA ARG A 146 22.31 6.33 10.28
C ARG A 146 23.50 6.13 9.37
N GLN A 147 23.95 4.87 9.24
CA GLN A 147 25.04 4.52 8.34
C GLN A 147 24.66 4.85 6.90
N LYS A 148 25.51 5.58 6.18
CA LYS A 148 25.33 5.84 4.75
C LYS A 148 25.36 4.52 3.97
N LEU A 149 24.36 4.34 3.14
CA LEU A 149 24.22 3.13 2.31
C LEU A 149 24.98 3.28 0.99
N GLU A 150 25.71 2.23 0.64
CA GLU A 150 26.38 2.12 -0.66
C GLU A 150 25.36 1.83 -1.78
N PRO A 151 25.70 2.21 -3.04
CA PRO A 151 24.86 1.91 -4.19
C PRO A 151 24.51 0.43 -4.27
N GLY A 152 23.22 0.11 -4.45
CA GLY A 152 22.72 -1.25 -4.55
C GLY A 152 22.42 -1.95 -3.22
N ALA A 153 22.64 -1.32 -2.07
CA ALA A 153 22.37 -1.92 -0.75
C ALA A 153 20.96 -2.50 -0.65
N PHE A 154 19.94 -1.77 -1.13
CA PHE A 154 18.53 -2.21 -1.11
C PHE A 154 18.22 -3.46 -1.94
N LEU A 155 19.13 -3.85 -2.85
CA LEU A 155 19.00 -5.08 -3.63
C LEU A 155 19.52 -6.31 -2.90
N ASN A 156 20.19 -6.14 -1.76
CA ASN A 156 20.77 -7.21 -0.97
C ASN A 156 20.01 -7.35 0.35
N TRP A 157 19.15 -8.36 0.43
CA TRP A 157 18.30 -8.60 1.61
C TRP A 157 19.11 -8.80 2.88
N ASP A 158 20.07 -9.75 2.86
CA ASP A 158 20.84 -10.11 4.06
C ASP A 158 21.66 -8.92 4.57
N HIS A 159 22.29 -8.16 3.67
CA HIS A 159 23.01 -6.94 4.03
C HIS A 159 22.10 -5.92 4.76
N MET A 160 20.89 -5.67 4.26
CA MET A 160 19.96 -4.74 4.90
C MET A 160 19.45 -5.25 6.25
N VAL A 161 19.21 -6.55 6.36
CA VAL A 161 18.79 -7.21 7.60
C VAL A 161 19.89 -7.10 8.67
N ASP A 162 21.17 -7.34 8.31
CA ASP A 162 22.32 -7.20 9.21
C ASP A 162 22.49 -5.75 9.69
N LEU A 163 22.37 -4.78 8.80
CA LEU A 163 22.42 -3.36 9.17
C LEU A 163 21.29 -2.97 10.13
N LEU A 164 20.07 -3.42 9.90
CA LEU A 164 18.93 -3.13 10.78
C LEU A 164 19.02 -3.85 12.12
N ALA A 165 19.58 -5.05 12.14
CA ALA A 165 19.87 -5.75 13.38
C ALA A 165 20.92 -4.98 14.22
N ALA A 166 21.92 -4.38 13.59
CA ALA A 166 22.98 -3.62 14.26
C ALA A 166 22.57 -2.18 14.61
N GLU A 167 21.60 -1.57 13.92
CA GLU A 167 21.20 -0.17 14.13
C GLU A 167 20.63 0.06 15.53
N PRO A 168 21.14 1.01 16.32
CA PRO A 168 20.49 1.44 17.55
C PRO A 168 19.16 2.15 17.26
N PRO A 169 18.10 1.97 18.07
CA PRO A 169 16.84 2.65 17.80
C PRO A 169 16.97 4.17 17.98
N PHE A 170 16.18 4.94 17.22
CA PHE A 170 16.11 6.40 17.31
C PHE A 170 15.35 6.87 18.55
N TRP A 171 14.53 6.01 19.14
CA TRP A 171 13.83 6.18 20.41
C TRP A 171 13.62 4.81 21.06
N SER A 172 13.39 4.78 22.36
CA SER A 172 13.07 3.54 23.06
C SER A 172 11.85 2.87 22.42
N PRO A 173 11.94 1.60 21.96
CA PRO A 173 10.84 0.89 21.32
C PRO A 173 9.53 1.02 22.10
N GLY A 174 8.43 1.35 21.40
CA GLY A 174 7.11 1.55 21.98
C GLY A 174 6.83 2.94 22.54
N SER A 175 7.84 3.82 22.74
CA SER A 175 7.63 5.15 23.35
C SER A 175 7.08 6.21 22.40
N ARG A 176 7.30 6.04 21.09
CA ARG A 176 6.85 6.92 20.00
C ARG A 176 6.62 6.08 18.77
N HIS A 177 5.98 6.67 17.75
CA HIS A 177 5.93 6.07 16.43
C HIS A 177 6.52 7.01 15.37
N GLY A 178 7.04 6.42 14.32
CA GLY A 178 7.55 7.11 13.14
C GLY A 178 7.58 6.14 11.98
N TYR A 179 6.92 6.55 10.92
CA TYR A 179 6.70 5.74 9.73
C TYR A 179 8.01 5.13 9.20
N GLN A 180 8.10 3.82 9.20
CA GLN A 180 9.24 3.04 8.68
C GLN A 180 9.21 3.06 7.14
N MET A 181 9.52 4.23 6.57
CA MET A 181 9.32 4.52 5.17
C MET A 181 9.97 3.49 4.24
N THR A 182 11.24 3.16 4.51
CA THR A 182 12.01 2.20 3.72
C THR A 182 12.34 0.91 4.47
N THR A 183 12.41 0.95 5.80
CA THR A 183 12.88 -0.17 6.64
C THR A 183 11.84 -1.23 6.90
N PHE A 184 10.54 -0.90 6.79
CA PHE A 184 9.40 -1.76 7.11
C PHE A 184 9.48 -3.15 6.45
N GLY A 185 9.84 -3.18 5.15
CA GLY A 185 9.86 -4.41 4.38
C GLY A 185 10.81 -5.45 4.93
N TRP A 186 12.01 -5.05 5.33
CA TRP A 186 12.99 -5.95 5.93
C TRP A 186 12.67 -6.29 7.38
N LEU A 187 12.22 -5.30 8.18
CA LEU A 187 11.89 -5.53 9.59
C LEU A 187 10.76 -6.56 9.76
N VAL A 188 9.69 -6.41 9.02
CA VAL A 188 8.53 -7.30 9.05
C VAL A 188 8.81 -8.57 8.24
N GLY A 189 9.39 -8.42 7.04
CA GLY A 189 9.67 -9.53 6.13
C GLY A 189 10.71 -10.50 6.66
N GLU A 190 11.68 -10.04 7.47
CA GLU A 190 12.64 -10.95 8.08
C GLU A 190 11.99 -11.89 9.09
N VAL A 191 11.06 -11.40 9.91
CA VAL A 191 10.28 -12.28 10.79
C VAL A 191 9.49 -13.31 9.97
N VAL A 192 8.88 -12.89 8.85
CA VAL A 192 8.20 -13.84 7.94
C VAL A 192 9.19 -14.88 7.41
N ARG A 193 10.37 -14.46 6.96
CA ARG A 193 11.42 -15.36 6.41
C ARG A 193 11.89 -16.37 7.46
N GLN A 194 12.20 -15.90 8.66
CA GLN A 194 12.71 -16.75 9.75
C GLN A 194 11.69 -17.80 10.21
N VAL A 195 10.41 -17.44 10.26
CA VAL A 195 9.34 -18.35 10.74
C VAL A 195 8.89 -19.30 9.63
N SER A 196 8.81 -18.84 8.38
CA SER A 196 8.27 -19.64 7.28
C SER A 196 9.31 -20.44 6.50
N GLY A 197 10.59 -20.03 6.54
CA GLY A 197 11.64 -20.56 5.68
C GLY A 197 11.54 -20.13 4.22
N MET A 198 10.62 -19.20 3.88
CA MET A 198 10.41 -18.69 2.53
C MET A 198 10.91 -17.25 2.43
N SER A 199 11.35 -16.80 1.25
CA SER A 199 11.52 -15.36 1.03
C SER A 199 10.18 -14.64 1.13
N LEU A 200 10.20 -13.33 1.35
CA LEU A 200 8.98 -12.53 1.46
C LEU A 200 8.09 -12.63 0.23
N GLY A 201 8.68 -12.52 -0.97
CA GLY A 201 7.94 -12.62 -2.23
C GLY A 201 7.37 -14.02 -2.47
N GLN A 202 8.12 -15.09 -2.12
CA GLN A 202 7.63 -16.46 -2.19
C GLN A 202 6.46 -16.70 -1.23
N TYR A 203 6.56 -16.19 0.01
CA TYR A 203 5.48 -16.31 1.00
C TYR A 203 4.22 -15.59 0.52
N PHE A 204 4.36 -14.34 0.06
CA PHE A 204 3.26 -13.56 -0.48
C PHE A 204 2.60 -14.26 -1.68
N LYS A 205 3.40 -14.73 -2.63
CA LYS A 205 2.91 -15.47 -3.81
C LYS A 205 2.10 -16.70 -3.40
N THR A 206 2.62 -17.50 -2.48
CA THR A 206 2.02 -18.78 -2.07
C THR A 206 0.71 -18.57 -1.30
N HIS A 207 0.68 -17.61 -0.39
CA HIS A 207 -0.44 -17.45 0.54
C HIS A 207 -1.51 -16.45 0.09
N PHE A 208 -1.15 -15.50 -0.79
CA PHE A 208 -2.05 -14.44 -1.26
C PHE A 208 -2.14 -14.36 -2.78
N ALA A 209 -1.03 -14.13 -3.50
CA ALA A 209 -1.12 -13.83 -4.92
C ALA A 209 -1.71 -14.99 -5.73
N SER A 210 -1.19 -16.21 -5.57
CA SER A 210 -1.71 -17.36 -6.30
C SER A 210 -3.15 -17.72 -5.90
N PRO A 211 -3.52 -17.81 -4.60
CA PRO A 211 -4.89 -18.15 -4.21
C PRO A 211 -5.96 -17.12 -4.61
N LEU A 212 -5.61 -15.83 -4.62
CA LEU A 212 -6.51 -14.74 -5.00
C LEU A 212 -6.40 -14.38 -6.49
N ASN A 213 -5.56 -15.09 -7.24
CA ASN A 213 -5.26 -14.79 -8.64
C ASN A 213 -4.89 -13.30 -8.84
N LEU A 214 -3.86 -12.87 -8.08
CA LEU A 214 -3.38 -11.49 -8.14
C LEU A 214 -2.23 -11.37 -9.13
N ASP A 215 -2.33 -10.37 -9.98
CA ASP A 215 -1.17 -9.75 -10.62
C ASP A 215 -0.56 -8.75 -9.63
N PHE A 216 0.08 -9.28 -8.60
CA PHE A 216 0.79 -8.49 -7.59
C PHE A 216 2.08 -9.21 -7.21
N TRP A 217 3.20 -8.53 -7.39
CA TRP A 217 4.53 -9.09 -7.13
C TRP A 217 5.30 -8.23 -6.12
N ILE A 218 5.99 -8.92 -5.22
CA ILE A 218 7.10 -8.40 -4.42
C ILE A 218 8.31 -9.20 -4.90
N GLY A 219 9.10 -8.62 -5.82
CA GLY A 219 10.05 -9.35 -6.66
C GLY A 219 9.37 -9.95 -7.89
N MET A 220 9.24 -9.15 -8.95
CA MET A 220 8.58 -9.54 -10.21
C MET A 220 9.46 -10.43 -11.06
N PRO A 221 8.97 -11.54 -11.63
CA PRO A 221 9.69 -12.35 -12.59
C PRO A 221 9.90 -11.58 -13.91
N GLY A 222 11.01 -11.91 -14.61
CA GLY A 222 11.44 -11.16 -15.80
C GLY A 222 10.44 -11.18 -16.95
N GLU A 223 9.72 -12.29 -17.10
CA GLU A 223 8.71 -12.51 -18.14
C GLU A 223 7.49 -11.56 -18.01
N GLU A 224 7.21 -11.04 -16.81
CA GLU A 224 6.10 -10.13 -16.56
C GLU A 224 6.46 -8.64 -16.75
N MET A 225 7.75 -8.32 -16.85
CA MET A 225 8.23 -6.92 -16.87
C MET A 225 7.74 -6.13 -18.09
N HIS A 226 7.36 -6.79 -19.17
CA HIS A 226 6.80 -6.14 -20.35
C HIS A 226 5.46 -5.44 -20.10
N ARG A 227 4.78 -5.76 -18.99
CA ARG A 227 3.51 -5.17 -18.56
C ARG A 227 3.68 -3.89 -17.74
N VAL A 228 4.92 -3.58 -17.32
CA VAL A 228 5.19 -2.45 -16.42
C VAL A 228 5.19 -1.14 -17.20
N THR A 229 4.36 -0.19 -16.75
CA THR A 229 4.47 1.20 -17.16
C THR A 229 5.31 1.97 -16.14
N PRO A 230 6.33 2.73 -16.59
CA PRO A 230 7.10 3.59 -15.70
C PRO A 230 6.24 4.66 -15.02
N LEU A 231 6.69 5.13 -13.85
CA LEU A 231 6.10 6.25 -13.16
C LEU A 231 6.72 7.58 -13.60
N ARG A 232 5.91 8.61 -13.69
CA ARG A 232 6.37 9.99 -13.84
C ARG A 232 6.19 10.74 -12.53
N GLY A 233 7.26 11.34 -12.03
CA GLY A 233 7.26 12.09 -10.78
C GLY A 233 6.24 13.22 -10.74
N ALA A 234 5.79 13.58 -9.56
CA ALA A 234 4.86 14.69 -9.33
C ALA A 234 5.46 16.01 -9.80
N LYS A 235 4.63 16.86 -10.40
CA LYS A 235 5.00 18.25 -10.72
C LYS A 235 4.79 19.11 -9.48
N PRO A 236 5.74 20.03 -9.15
CA PRO A 236 5.52 21.00 -8.08
C PRO A 236 4.30 21.89 -8.40
N VAL A 237 3.44 22.09 -7.40
CA VAL A 237 2.29 22.98 -7.53
C VAL A 237 2.70 24.38 -7.01
N ARG A 238 2.63 25.39 -7.88
CA ARG A 238 2.98 26.77 -7.51
C ARG A 238 1.91 27.38 -6.61
N GLY A 239 2.36 28.05 -5.54
CA GLY A 239 1.48 28.77 -4.62
C GLY A 239 0.86 27.91 -3.52
N GLU A 240 1.11 26.61 -3.51
CA GLU A 240 0.64 25.74 -2.45
C GLU A 240 1.60 25.69 -1.25
N ALA A 241 1.04 25.41 -0.07
CA ALA A 241 1.83 25.25 1.15
C ALA A 241 2.76 24.03 1.04
N VAL A 242 4.03 24.22 1.40
CA VAL A 242 5.01 23.12 1.42
C VAL A 242 4.58 22.10 2.46
N PRO A 243 4.45 20.80 2.10
CA PRO A 243 4.08 19.76 3.04
C PRO A 243 5.05 19.63 4.23
N ALA A 244 4.53 19.25 5.39
CA ALA A 244 5.30 19.12 6.62
C ALA A 244 6.46 18.13 6.45
N PHE A 245 6.25 17.02 5.76
CA PHE A 245 7.30 16.07 5.42
C PHE A 245 8.44 16.73 4.60
N THR A 246 8.09 17.49 3.57
CA THR A 246 9.08 18.21 2.75
C THR A 246 9.85 19.24 3.57
N LYS A 247 9.18 19.95 4.49
CA LYS A 247 9.88 20.86 5.44
C LYS A 247 10.85 20.08 6.34
N GLY A 248 10.42 18.92 6.86
CA GLY A 248 11.27 18.04 7.67
C GLY A 248 12.51 17.54 6.91
N LEU A 249 12.35 17.16 5.63
CA LEU A 249 13.46 16.76 4.75
C LEU A 249 14.54 17.85 4.61
N LEU A 250 14.10 19.10 4.51
CA LEU A 250 15.00 20.24 4.26
C LEU A 250 15.57 20.85 5.53
N ALA A 251 14.97 20.59 6.69
CA ALA A 251 15.36 21.21 7.95
C ALA A 251 16.67 20.64 8.50
N ASP A 252 16.89 19.32 8.37
CA ASP A 252 18.07 18.63 8.86
C ASP A 252 18.41 17.44 7.94
N PRO A 253 19.54 17.48 7.21
CA PRO A 253 19.97 16.40 6.34
C PRO A 253 20.32 15.11 7.09
N ASN A 254 20.57 15.18 8.41
CA ASN A 254 20.80 14.02 9.29
C ASN A 254 19.57 13.67 10.14
N GLY A 255 18.47 14.40 9.97
CA GLY A 255 17.22 14.15 10.65
C GLY A 255 16.51 12.88 10.12
N ILE A 256 15.65 12.33 10.94
CA ILE A 256 14.90 11.11 10.60
C ILE A 256 14.23 11.19 9.23
N PRO A 257 13.48 12.26 8.87
CA PRO A 257 12.85 12.34 7.56
C PRO A 257 13.85 12.24 6.40
N ALA A 258 14.98 12.96 6.50
CA ALA A 258 16.00 12.97 5.46
C ALA A 258 16.70 11.61 5.33
N LEU A 259 17.07 10.99 6.44
CA LEU A 259 17.66 9.64 6.45
C LEU A 259 16.70 8.61 5.88
N ALA A 260 15.42 8.65 6.27
CA ALA A 260 14.41 7.71 5.78
C ALA A 260 14.15 7.84 4.27
N PHE A 261 14.30 9.04 3.71
CA PHE A 261 13.98 9.32 2.31
C PHE A 261 15.19 9.24 1.37
N PHE A 262 16.34 9.79 1.79
CA PHE A 262 17.51 9.93 0.92
C PHE A 262 18.56 8.85 1.10
N ASN A 263 18.64 8.20 2.27
CA ASN A 263 19.65 7.16 2.53
C ASN A 263 19.22 5.81 1.96
N THR A 264 19.16 5.71 0.63
CA THR A 264 18.63 4.55 -0.10
C THR A 264 19.68 3.80 -0.92
N GLY A 265 20.97 4.18 -0.83
CA GLY A 265 22.00 3.60 -1.70
C GLY A 265 21.68 3.83 -3.19
N LYS A 266 21.12 4.99 -3.54
CA LYS A 266 20.67 5.37 -4.90
C LYS A 266 19.60 4.45 -5.48
N PHE A 267 18.90 3.68 -4.66
CA PHE A 267 17.81 2.83 -5.10
C PHE A 267 16.67 3.66 -5.70
N ARG A 268 16.16 3.20 -6.82
CA ARG A 268 14.95 3.74 -7.46
C ARG A 268 13.97 2.58 -7.66
N ALA A 269 12.81 2.69 -7.05
CA ALA A 269 11.80 1.61 -7.09
C ALA A 269 11.29 1.34 -8.51
N ASP A 270 11.36 2.33 -9.39
CA ASP A 270 10.86 2.28 -10.76
C ASP A 270 12.00 2.06 -11.77
N GLU A 271 12.79 1.00 -11.55
CA GLU A 271 13.84 0.54 -12.46
C GLU A 271 13.82 -0.99 -12.59
N PRO A 272 14.16 -1.57 -13.75
CA PRO A 272 14.09 -3.01 -13.99
C PRO A 272 14.85 -3.87 -12.97
N ALA A 273 16.00 -3.40 -12.47
CA ALA A 273 16.73 -4.11 -11.41
C ALA A 273 15.96 -4.16 -10.09
N SER A 274 15.22 -3.09 -9.78
CA SER A 274 14.42 -2.96 -8.57
C SER A 274 13.11 -3.77 -8.63
N TYR A 275 12.57 -4.01 -9.82
CA TYR A 275 11.36 -4.83 -9.98
C TYR A 275 11.59 -6.27 -9.51
N ARG A 276 12.82 -6.79 -9.65
CA ARG A 276 13.20 -8.13 -9.17
C ARG A 276 13.49 -8.21 -7.68
N ALA A 277 13.76 -7.05 -7.06
CA ALA A 277 14.07 -7.00 -5.64
C ALA A 277 12.80 -7.16 -4.78
N GLU A 278 12.92 -7.89 -3.69
CA GLU A 278 11.85 -8.01 -2.70
C GLU A 278 11.81 -6.80 -1.76
N PHE A 279 11.77 -5.58 -2.34
CA PHE A 279 11.69 -4.35 -1.56
C PHE A 279 10.28 -4.16 -0.98
N GLY A 280 10.02 -4.82 0.15
CA GLY A 280 8.71 -4.88 0.81
C GLY A 280 8.18 -3.55 1.35
N ALA A 281 8.97 -2.48 1.36
CA ALA A 281 8.47 -1.17 1.77
C ALA A 281 7.86 -0.34 0.62
N GLY A 282 8.14 -0.71 -0.65
CA GLY A 282 7.68 0.13 -1.75
C GLY A 282 7.96 -0.37 -3.16
N GLY A 283 8.40 -1.63 -3.34
CA GLY A 283 8.75 -2.21 -4.64
C GLY A 283 7.67 -3.08 -5.26
N GLY A 284 6.48 -3.14 -4.69
CA GLY A 284 5.37 -3.93 -5.23
C GLY A 284 4.88 -3.40 -6.56
N LEU A 285 4.58 -4.33 -7.48
CA LEU A 285 4.03 -4.05 -8.81
C LEU A 285 2.66 -4.69 -8.94
N THR A 286 1.67 -3.90 -9.32
CA THR A 286 0.29 -4.36 -9.51
C THR A 286 -0.55 -3.31 -10.24
N HIS A 287 -1.84 -3.59 -10.39
CA HIS A 287 -2.88 -2.68 -10.90
C HIS A 287 -4.04 -2.57 -9.89
N GLY A 288 -5.03 -1.72 -10.15
CA GLY A 288 -6.17 -1.49 -9.26
C GLY A 288 -6.91 -2.78 -8.88
N ARG A 289 -7.13 -3.68 -9.83
CA ARG A 289 -7.76 -4.99 -9.58
C ARG A 289 -6.93 -5.86 -8.63
N GLY A 290 -5.59 -5.87 -8.75
CA GLY A 290 -4.73 -6.63 -7.85
C GLY A 290 -4.79 -6.11 -6.41
N LEU A 291 -4.83 -4.78 -6.23
CA LEU A 291 -5.04 -4.17 -4.92
C LEU A 291 -6.42 -4.52 -4.35
N ALA A 292 -7.50 -4.29 -5.12
CA ALA A 292 -8.87 -4.58 -4.64
C ALA A 292 -9.04 -6.06 -4.25
N ARG A 293 -8.55 -6.99 -5.05
CA ARG A 293 -8.61 -8.43 -4.76
C ARG A 293 -7.82 -8.84 -3.52
N LEU A 294 -6.66 -8.21 -3.26
CA LEU A 294 -5.90 -8.46 -2.03
C LEU A 294 -6.74 -8.16 -0.78
N PHE A 295 -7.52 -7.09 -0.82
CA PHE A 295 -8.34 -6.64 0.29
C PHE A 295 -9.75 -7.24 0.32
N ALA A 296 -10.21 -7.91 -0.75
CA ALA A 296 -11.57 -8.43 -0.86
C ALA A 296 -11.97 -9.37 0.30
N PRO A 297 -11.19 -10.41 0.67
CA PRO A 297 -11.56 -11.25 1.79
C PRO A 297 -11.62 -10.48 3.12
N LEU A 298 -10.80 -9.42 3.28
CA LEU A 298 -10.73 -8.64 4.50
C LEU A 298 -11.96 -7.76 4.69
N ALA A 299 -12.57 -7.29 3.62
CA ALA A 299 -13.80 -6.50 3.62
C ALA A 299 -15.03 -7.31 4.05
N VAL A 300 -14.99 -8.64 3.91
CA VAL A 300 -16.14 -9.53 4.16
C VAL A 300 -15.87 -10.53 5.29
N GLY A 301 -15.06 -10.12 6.28
CA GLY A 301 -14.84 -10.89 7.51
C GLY A 301 -13.81 -12.01 7.41
N GLY A 302 -12.92 -11.97 6.41
CA GLY A 302 -11.74 -12.83 6.29
C GLY A 302 -11.93 -14.08 5.43
N THR A 303 -13.14 -14.36 4.94
CA THR A 303 -13.45 -15.53 4.10
C THR A 303 -13.93 -15.07 2.73
N LEU A 304 -13.40 -15.66 1.65
CA LEU A 304 -13.85 -15.41 0.29
C LEU A 304 -14.10 -16.77 -0.39
N GLY A 305 -15.34 -16.99 -0.85
CA GLY A 305 -15.78 -18.30 -1.31
C GLY A 305 -15.64 -19.34 -0.19
N GLU A 306 -15.02 -20.47 -0.49
CA GLU A 306 -14.77 -21.55 0.49
C GLU A 306 -13.48 -21.38 1.29
N ARG A 307 -12.68 -20.32 1.02
CA ARG A 307 -11.36 -20.15 1.62
C ARG A 307 -11.36 -19.07 2.69
N THR A 308 -10.92 -19.43 3.89
CA THR A 308 -10.62 -18.50 4.97
C THR A 308 -9.16 -18.05 4.87
N TYR A 309 -8.97 -16.76 4.70
CA TYR A 309 -7.65 -16.09 4.69
C TYR A 309 -7.26 -15.63 6.08
N PHE A 310 -8.23 -15.12 6.84
CA PHE A 310 -8.06 -14.63 8.20
C PHE A 310 -9.28 -14.94 9.05
N SER A 311 -9.08 -15.13 10.35
CA SER A 311 -10.16 -15.21 11.33
C SER A 311 -10.87 -13.85 11.48
N LYS A 312 -12.12 -13.86 11.97
CA LYS A 312 -12.85 -12.63 12.31
C LYS A 312 -12.10 -11.79 13.35
N SER A 313 -11.48 -12.45 14.33
CA SER A 313 -10.67 -11.79 15.34
C SER A 313 -9.49 -11.04 14.73
N ALA A 314 -8.79 -11.62 13.75
CA ALA A 314 -7.72 -10.94 13.03
C ALA A 314 -8.23 -9.69 12.30
N ILE A 315 -9.40 -9.76 11.62
CA ILE A 315 -10.00 -8.60 10.96
C ILE A 315 -10.33 -7.49 11.98
N GLU A 316 -10.88 -7.85 13.13
CA GLU A 316 -11.15 -6.88 14.22
C GLU A 316 -9.86 -6.20 14.71
N GLN A 317 -8.75 -6.93 14.84
CA GLN A 317 -7.45 -6.36 15.21
C GLN A 317 -6.90 -5.43 14.13
N MET A 318 -7.03 -5.79 12.85
CA MET A 318 -6.63 -4.96 11.71
C MET A 318 -7.45 -3.66 11.64
N SER A 319 -8.71 -3.69 12.02
CA SER A 319 -9.61 -2.52 12.02
C SER A 319 -9.31 -1.51 13.13
N LYS A 320 -8.53 -1.89 14.17
CA LYS A 320 -8.18 -1.00 15.28
C LYS A 320 -7.09 -0.01 14.90
N THR A 321 -7.14 1.17 15.52
CA THR A 321 -5.99 2.09 15.58
C THR A 321 -5.07 1.64 16.71
N TRP A 322 -3.81 1.36 16.39
CA TRP A 322 -2.80 0.95 17.36
C TRP A 322 -1.90 2.10 17.80
N VAL A 323 -1.60 3.00 16.88
CA VAL A 323 -0.86 4.24 17.17
C VAL A 323 -1.52 5.42 16.46
N ALA A 324 -1.51 6.59 17.12
CA ALA A 324 -2.00 7.84 16.54
C ALA A 324 -1.28 9.01 17.20
N GLY A 325 -1.02 10.06 16.42
CA GLY A 325 -0.40 11.30 16.90
C GLY A 325 0.75 11.76 16.03
N ALA A 326 1.67 12.51 16.62
CA ALA A 326 2.82 13.08 15.91
C ALA A 326 3.79 11.98 15.43
N ASP A 327 3.93 11.88 14.12
CA ASP A 327 4.82 10.93 13.46
C ASP A 327 6.22 11.52 13.31
N GLN A 328 7.23 10.80 13.82
CA GLN A 328 8.61 11.28 13.84
C GLN A 328 9.26 11.31 12.44
N THR A 329 8.71 10.56 11.48
CA THR A 329 9.21 10.50 10.10
C THR A 329 8.41 11.42 9.19
N LEU A 330 7.06 11.36 9.28
CA LEU A 330 6.18 12.12 8.40
C LEU A 330 6.03 13.60 8.80
N CYS A 331 6.42 13.96 10.03
CA CYS A 331 6.32 15.32 10.58
C CYS A 331 4.88 15.86 10.63
N MET A 332 3.90 14.97 10.65
CA MET A 332 2.47 15.29 10.71
C MET A 332 1.73 14.26 11.57
N PRO A 333 0.49 14.51 12.00
CA PRO A 333 -0.31 13.48 12.65
C PRO A 333 -0.55 12.31 11.71
N SER A 334 -0.34 11.09 12.22
CA SER A 334 -0.64 9.85 11.50
C SER A 334 -1.41 8.86 12.37
N ARG A 335 -2.06 7.88 11.74
CA ARG A 335 -2.82 6.80 12.40
C ARG A 335 -2.53 5.49 11.69
N PHE A 336 -2.05 4.52 12.45
CA PHE A 336 -1.78 3.18 11.92
C PHE A 336 -2.41 2.09 12.79
N GLY A 337 -2.80 1.02 12.11
CA GLY A 337 -3.06 -0.28 12.70
C GLY A 337 -1.78 -1.13 12.71
N LEU A 338 -1.94 -2.44 12.49
CA LEU A 338 -0.83 -3.40 12.40
C LEU A 338 -0.24 -3.42 10.97
N GLY A 339 0.60 -2.46 10.64
CA GLY A 339 1.19 -2.29 9.31
C GLY A 339 0.21 -1.79 8.26
N LEU A 340 -0.96 -1.33 8.72
CA LEU A 340 -2.06 -0.86 7.89
C LEU A 340 -2.39 0.58 8.27
N MET A 341 -2.54 1.42 7.25
CA MET A 341 -2.93 2.82 7.41
C MET A 341 -4.42 2.91 7.73
N LYS A 342 -4.77 3.82 8.63
CA LYS A 342 -6.15 4.17 9.01
C LYS A 342 -6.52 5.53 8.42
N SER A 343 -7.79 5.92 8.49
CA SER A 343 -8.19 7.25 8.06
C SER A 343 -7.36 8.34 8.75
N MET A 344 -6.83 9.26 7.96
CA MET A 344 -6.03 10.42 8.41
C MET A 344 -6.59 11.67 7.76
N ASP A 345 -7.23 12.52 8.53
CA ASP A 345 -7.73 13.81 8.07
C ASP A 345 -6.88 14.94 8.65
N ASN A 346 -6.00 15.47 7.81
CA ASN A 346 -5.16 16.62 8.10
C ASN A 346 -5.60 17.84 7.27
N THR A 347 -6.80 17.84 6.67
CA THR A 347 -7.29 18.90 5.77
C THR A 347 -7.39 20.28 6.42
N HIS A 348 -7.47 20.34 7.75
CA HIS A 348 -7.40 21.55 8.55
C HIS A 348 -6.01 22.23 8.55
N ARG A 349 -4.98 21.55 8.08
CA ARG A 349 -3.60 22.07 8.00
C ARG A 349 -3.39 22.80 6.67
N PRO A 350 -2.45 23.77 6.57
CA PRO A 350 -2.18 24.49 5.33
C PRO A 350 -1.82 23.60 4.13
N SER A 351 -1.17 22.47 4.36
CA SER A 351 -0.79 21.47 3.35
C SER A 351 -1.66 20.20 3.39
N GLY A 352 -2.81 20.28 4.04
CA GLY A 352 -3.64 19.13 4.41
C GLY A 352 -4.13 18.30 3.24
N ALA A 353 -4.32 18.90 2.07
CA ALA A 353 -4.67 18.20 0.84
C ALA A 353 -3.63 17.14 0.41
N PHE A 354 -2.34 17.31 0.80
CA PHE A 354 -1.24 16.39 0.50
C PHE A 354 -0.84 15.52 1.70
N GLU A 355 -1.51 15.72 2.83
CA GLU A 355 -1.21 15.09 4.13
C GLU A 355 -2.38 14.24 4.64
N SER A 356 -3.36 13.96 3.79
CA SER A 356 -4.58 13.24 4.17
C SER A 356 -4.78 11.96 3.35
N CYS A 357 -5.48 11.02 3.95
CA CYS A 357 -6.05 9.85 3.32
C CYS A 357 -7.33 9.53 4.10
N VAL A 358 -8.47 9.99 3.62
CA VAL A 358 -9.75 9.89 4.33
C VAL A 358 -10.52 8.69 3.81
N ILE A 359 -10.65 7.66 4.65
CA ILE A 359 -11.38 6.42 4.38
C ILE A 359 -12.36 6.13 5.52
N GLY A 360 -13.05 5.01 5.50
CA GLY A 360 -14.01 4.64 6.54
C GLY A 360 -13.39 4.46 7.92
N HIS A 361 -14.22 4.61 8.95
CA HIS A 361 -13.80 4.47 10.36
C HIS A 361 -13.14 3.12 10.64
N THR A 362 -13.76 2.04 10.18
CA THR A 362 -13.23 0.67 10.34
C THR A 362 -12.28 0.29 9.21
N ALA A 363 -12.25 1.04 8.11
CA ALA A 363 -11.41 0.76 6.96
C ALA A 363 -9.93 0.74 7.32
N PHE A 364 -9.18 -0.08 6.61
CA PHE A 364 -7.74 -0.22 6.73
C PHE A 364 -7.12 -0.66 5.39
N GLY A 365 -5.94 -0.15 5.12
CA GLY A 365 -5.22 -0.43 3.89
C GLY A 365 -3.91 0.32 3.83
N HIS A 366 -3.50 0.78 2.66
CA HIS A 366 -2.31 1.64 2.54
C HIS A 366 -2.35 2.50 1.28
N ALA A 367 -1.98 3.77 1.44
CA ALA A 367 -1.69 4.66 0.32
C ALA A 367 -0.23 4.50 -0.12
N GLY A 368 0.02 4.70 -1.42
CA GLY A 368 1.37 4.77 -2.00
C GLY A 368 1.73 6.18 -2.42
N ALA A 369 3.00 6.54 -2.33
CA ALA A 369 3.49 7.82 -2.82
C ALA A 369 3.04 8.06 -4.28
N GLY A 370 2.52 9.26 -4.57
CA GLY A 370 1.96 9.59 -5.88
C GLY A 370 0.47 9.31 -6.04
N GLY A 371 -0.18 8.57 -5.11
CA GLY A 371 -1.63 8.45 -5.05
C GLY A 371 -2.24 7.07 -5.21
N SER A 372 -1.46 6.00 -5.42
CA SER A 372 -2.00 4.63 -5.37
C SER A 372 -2.64 4.34 -4.02
N LEU A 373 -3.71 3.56 -4.02
CA LEU A 373 -4.43 3.22 -2.79
C LEU A 373 -5.05 1.82 -2.90
N GLY A 374 -4.90 1.04 -1.83
CA GLY A 374 -5.65 -0.20 -1.64
C GLY A 374 -6.16 -0.28 -0.21
N PHE A 375 -7.44 -0.63 -0.02
CA PHE A 375 -8.02 -0.81 1.32
C PHE A 375 -9.25 -1.72 1.32
N ALA A 376 -9.58 -2.24 2.50
CA ALA A 376 -10.84 -2.89 2.83
C ALA A 376 -11.67 -2.01 3.76
N ASP A 377 -12.97 -1.98 3.57
CA ASP A 377 -13.91 -1.43 4.56
C ASP A 377 -14.91 -2.50 5.01
N PRO A 378 -14.70 -3.10 6.20
CA PRO A 378 -15.60 -4.13 6.72
C PRO A 378 -16.99 -3.63 7.09
N THR A 379 -17.18 -2.33 7.36
CA THR A 379 -18.49 -1.75 7.67
C THR A 379 -19.39 -1.75 6.44
N PHE A 380 -18.83 -1.38 5.29
CA PHE A 380 -19.58 -1.29 4.03
C PHE A 380 -19.41 -2.55 3.16
N GLY A 381 -18.54 -3.49 3.53
CA GLY A 381 -18.35 -4.76 2.84
C GLY A 381 -17.67 -4.65 1.49
N PHE A 382 -16.88 -3.60 1.23
CA PHE A 382 -16.19 -3.42 -0.04
C PHE A 382 -14.68 -3.31 0.10
N SER A 383 -13.98 -3.66 -0.97
CA SER A 383 -12.55 -3.40 -1.16
C SER A 383 -12.32 -2.48 -2.35
N PHE A 384 -11.25 -1.71 -2.29
CA PHE A 384 -10.92 -0.67 -3.24
C PHE A 384 -9.45 -0.80 -3.67
N GLY A 385 -9.18 -0.59 -4.95
CA GLY A 385 -7.83 -0.55 -5.49
C GLY A 385 -7.71 0.47 -6.63
N TYR A 386 -6.77 1.40 -6.51
CA TYR A 386 -6.46 2.41 -7.51
C TYR A 386 -4.97 2.52 -7.74
N THR A 387 -4.57 2.52 -9.01
CA THR A 387 -3.17 2.72 -9.44
C THR A 387 -3.09 3.69 -10.60
N MET A 388 -1.93 4.34 -10.76
CA MET A 388 -1.69 5.34 -11.79
C MET A 388 -0.20 5.34 -12.21
N ASN A 389 0.15 6.01 -13.30
CA ASN A 389 1.53 6.25 -13.69
C ASN A 389 1.98 7.72 -13.61
N GLN A 390 1.08 8.68 -13.46
CA GLN A 390 1.43 10.05 -13.15
C GLN A 390 1.30 10.27 -11.64
N MET A 391 2.43 10.38 -10.94
CA MET A 391 2.41 10.69 -9.52
C MET A 391 1.80 12.08 -9.28
N GLY A 392 0.94 12.19 -8.29
CA GLY A 392 0.49 13.45 -7.74
C GLY A 392 1.37 13.94 -6.58
N PRO A 393 1.20 15.18 -6.13
CA PRO A 393 1.96 15.73 -5.00
C PRO A 393 1.62 15.02 -3.68
N GLY A 394 2.53 15.12 -2.72
CA GLY A 394 2.39 14.50 -1.39
C GLY A 394 2.84 13.03 -1.33
N ILE A 395 2.84 12.51 -0.11
CA ILE A 395 3.27 11.13 0.19
C ILE A 395 2.13 10.21 0.63
N LEU A 396 0.94 10.77 0.80
CA LEU A 396 -0.31 10.06 1.05
C LEU A 396 -1.21 10.08 -0.20
N LEU A 397 -2.49 10.13 0.00
CA LEU A 397 -3.46 10.25 -1.09
C LEU A 397 -3.45 11.68 -1.64
N ASN A 398 -3.73 11.83 -2.90
CA ASN A 398 -3.91 13.12 -3.56
C ASN A 398 -5.38 13.32 -3.99
N GLU A 399 -5.68 14.46 -4.57
CA GLU A 399 -7.03 14.84 -4.98
C GLU A 399 -7.69 13.78 -5.88
N ARG A 400 -6.94 13.17 -6.83
CA ARG A 400 -7.48 12.16 -7.74
C ARG A 400 -7.98 10.93 -7.00
N GLY A 401 -7.11 10.38 -6.13
CA GLY A 401 -7.47 9.20 -5.35
C GLY A 401 -8.56 9.51 -4.33
N GLN A 402 -8.50 10.68 -3.65
CA GLN A 402 -9.52 11.06 -2.67
C GLN A 402 -10.89 11.27 -3.32
N ALA A 403 -10.97 11.91 -4.49
CA ALA A 403 -12.23 12.09 -5.21
C ALA A 403 -12.90 10.75 -5.57
N LEU A 404 -12.11 9.74 -5.96
CA LEU A 404 -12.63 8.39 -6.24
C LEU A 404 -13.14 7.70 -4.96
N VAL A 405 -12.45 7.88 -3.85
CA VAL A 405 -12.88 7.38 -2.53
C VAL A 405 -14.20 8.05 -2.11
N ASP A 406 -14.28 9.38 -2.22
CA ASP A 406 -15.46 10.16 -1.85
C ASP A 406 -16.67 9.75 -2.68
N ALA A 407 -16.50 9.60 -4.00
CA ALA A 407 -17.55 9.13 -4.89
C ALA A 407 -18.00 7.70 -4.54
N THR A 408 -17.04 6.82 -4.18
CA THR A 408 -17.35 5.44 -3.77
C THR A 408 -18.20 5.41 -2.50
N TYR A 409 -17.78 6.13 -1.45
CA TYR A 409 -18.56 6.20 -0.20
C TYR A 409 -19.94 6.83 -0.43
N GLY A 410 -20.05 7.80 -1.35
CA GLY A 410 -21.32 8.37 -1.74
C GLY A 410 -22.32 7.33 -2.28
N VAL A 411 -21.87 6.36 -3.07
CA VAL A 411 -22.72 5.24 -3.57
C VAL A 411 -23.24 4.37 -2.41
N PHE A 412 -22.41 4.17 -1.39
CA PHE A 412 -22.80 3.41 -0.19
C PHE A 412 -23.62 4.23 0.82
N GLY A 413 -23.92 5.50 0.52
CA GLY A 413 -24.69 6.37 1.41
C GLY A 413 -23.95 6.81 2.67
N ALA A 414 -22.63 6.66 2.70
CA ALA A 414 -21.82 7.05 3.82
C ALA A 414 -21.63 8.56 3.91
N ALA A 415 -21.62 9.10 5.12
CA ALA A 415 -21.34 10.50 5.40
C ALA A 415 -19.94 10.66 6.01
N ARG A 416 -19.23 11.73 5.62
CA ARG A 416 -17.97 12.12 6.26
C ARG A 416 -18.28 12.73 7.62
N ALA A 417 -17.80 12.13 8.69
CA ALA A 417 -17.95 12.61 10.05
C ALA A 417 -16.94 13.72 10.38
N GLU A 418 -17.22 14.52 11.41
CA GLU A 418 -16.28 15.53 11.93
C GLU A 418 -14.94 14.93 12.37
N ALA A 419 -14.93 13.66 12.75
CA ALA A 419 -13.73 12.91 13.12
C ALA A 419 -12.79 12.62 11.91
N GLY A 420 -13.17 13.01 10.68
CA GLY A 420 -12.36 12.83 9.50
C GLY A 420 -12.31 11.38 9.02
N ASP A 421 -13.46 10.68 9.10
CA ASP A 421 -13.65 9.33 8.54
C ASP A 421 -15.08 9.20 7.98
N TYR A 422 -15.33 8.18 7.13
CA TYR A 422 -16.68 7.86 6.65
C TYR A 422 -17.38 6.91 7.61
N ARG A 423 -18.67 7.14 7.81
CA ARG A 423 -19.56 6.35 8.68
C ARG A 423 -20.89 6.06 7.98
N ALA A 424 -21.50 4.93 8.37
CA ALA A 424 -22.84 4.54 7.95
C ALA A 424 -23.91 5.41 8.61
#